data_122e95873815f37a0c0483e7de5ec2d5
#
_entry.id   122e95873815f37a0c0483e7de5ec2d5
#
_cell.length_a   1.000
_cell.length_b   1.000
_cell.length_c   1.000
_cell.angle_alpha   90.00
_cell.angle_beta   90.00
_cell.angle_gamma   90.00
#
_symmetry.space_group_name_H-M   'P 1'
#
loop_
_entity.id
_entity.type
_entity.pdbx_description
1 polymer ?
#
loop_
_entity_poly.entity_id
_entity_poly.type
_entity_poly.pdbx_seq_one_letter_code
_entity_poly.pdbx_strand_id
1 'polypeptide(L)'
;ATLVEKIASLTNEKTLTDISAVRDESDENTRVVVELKRDAVPKVVINKLYKFTQLAASFSVNMLAIDHGRPKTMNLKELINAYIEHRREVVLRRTRFELDKAEARAETLEGYLCALANLDEFIRIIRNSKNREEARVKLLAFEFPEKVLKKWGVKVRKPERITGGYYLLSEAQVNSILDLRLYQLTGLEQGKIKAEYDELLVKIEDLMDILAKEERVLAIIKEELTAIKDKYATPRRTDLVPDEGDMAIEDLIANEGVIITLTHNGLVKRTNVSSYRAQRRGGKGVIGMGTKDSVVKGEADDFIEHLFTASTHDYLMFFTTTGRVYV
;
A
#
# COMPACT_ATOMS: atom_id res chain seq x y z
N ALA A 1 21.99 -6.24 16.87
CA ALA A 1 22.80 -7.35 17.42
C ALA A 1 23.15 -8.40 16.36
N THR A 2 22.19 -9.13 15.80
CA THR A 2 22.42 -10.29 14.88
C THR A 2 23.26 -9.97 13.64
N LEU A 3 23.07 -8.79 13.03
CA LEU A 3 23.88 -8.36 11.89
C LEU A 3 25.35 -8.12 12.29
N VAL A 4 25.57 -7.44 13.41
CA VAL A 4 26.91 -7.13 13.92
C VAL A 4 27.66 -8.44 14.27
N GLU A 5 26.99 -9.36 14.94
CA GLU A 5 27.52 -10.69 15.27
C GLU A 5 27.88 -11.47 14.01
N LYS A 6 27.02 -11.44 12.96
CA LYS A 6 27.30 -12.11 11.69
C LYS A 6 28.53 -11.51 10.97
N ILE A 7 28.64 -10.18 10.95
CA ILE A 7 29.82 -9.51 10.36
C ILE A 7 31.10 -9.89 11.13
N ALA A 8 31.04 -9.89 12.46
CA ALA A 8 32.16 -10.28 13.30
C ALA A 8 32.57 -11.74 13.06
N SER A 9 31.62 -12.67 12.97
CA SER A 9 31.87 -14.08 12.65
C SER A 9 32.56 -14.23 11.30
N LEU A 10 32.03 -13.59 10.23
CA LEU A 10 32.62 -13.62 8.90
C LEU A 10 34.04 -13.01 8.84
N THR A 11 34.30 -12.01 9.69
CA THR A 11 35.65 -11.43 9.82
C THR A 11 36.62 -12.41 10.47
N ASN A 12 36.20 -13.10 11.53
CA ASN A 12 36.99 -14.13 12.21
C ASN A 12 37.25 -15.35 11.33
N GLU A 13 36.26 -15.75 10.52
CA GLU A 13 36.36 -16.83 9.53
C GLU A 13 37.24 -16.45 8.31
N LYS A 14 37.71 -15.20 8.26
CA LYS A 14 38.51 -14.66 7.14
C LYS A 14 37.78 -14.56 5.81
N THR A 15 36.46 -14.59 5.81
CA THR A 15 35.65 -14.34 4.62
C THR A 15 35.62 -12.85 4.30
N LEU A 16 35.55 -12.00 5.34
CA LEU A 16 35.65 -10.54 5.25
C LEU A 16 37.01 -10.08 5.79
N THR A 17 38.06 -10.20 4.96
CA THR A 17 39.44 -9.90 5.35
C THR A 17 39.74 -8.41 5.47
N ASP A 18 38.92 -7.57 4.84
CA ASP A 18 39.17 -6.14 4.66
C ASP A 18 38.65 -5.28 5.81
N ILE A 19 37.95 -5.91 6.78
CA ILE A 19 37.40 -5.25 7.96
C ILE A 19 38.39 -5.27 9.11
N SER A 20 38.55 -4.14 9.78
CA SER A 20 39.39 -3.96 10.96
C SER A 20 38.58 -4.08 12.25
N ALA A 21 37.45 -3.42 12.34
CA ALA A 21 36.56 -3.46 13.50
C ALA A 21 35.11 -3.24 13.10
N VAL A 22 34.18 -3.71 13.92
CA VAL A 22 32.72 -3.47 13.79
C VAL A 22 32.20 -2.98 15.13
N ARG A 23 31.44 -1.86 15.11
CA ARG A 23 30.84 -1.30 16.31
C ARG A 23 29.37 -1.03 16.06
N ASP A 24 28.58 -1.27 17.10
CA ASP A 24 27.19 -0.87 17.15
C ASP A 24 27.09 0.46 17.91
N GLU A 25 26.77 1.52 17.22
CA GLU A 25 26.58 2.87 17.76
C GLU A 25 25.10 3.28 17.70
N SER A 26 24.21 2.29 17.73
CA SER A 26 22.76 2.53 17.63
C SER A 26 22.23 3.18 18.92
N ASP A 27 21.48 4.26 18.73
CA ASP A 27 20.65 4.92 19.73
C ASP A 27 19.17 4.81 19.30
N GLU A 28 18.45 5.91 19.22
CA GLU A 28 17.12 5.96 18.60
C GLU A 28 17.18 5.68 17.08
N ASN A 29 18.34 5.93 16.47
CA ASN A 29 18.63 5.61 15.08
C ASN A 29 19.61 4.42 15.00
N THR A 30 19.27 3.44 14.21
CA THR A 30 20.16 2.28 13.98
C THR A 30 21.42 2.70 13.23
N ARG A 31 22.59 2.52 13.87
CA ARG A 31 23.89 2.87 13.27
C ARG A 31 24.92 1.79 13.55
N VAL A 32 25.37 1.09 12.51
CA VAL A 32 26.47 0.13 12.57
C VAL A 32 27.67 0.72 11.84
N VAL A 33 28.80 0.82 12.53
CA VAL A 33 30.05 1.34 11.98
C VAL A 33 30.99 0.18 11.68
N VAL A 34 31.44 0.10 10.43
CA VAL A 34 32.40 -0.90 9.95
C VAL A 34 33.68 -0.16 9.59
N GLU A 35 34.74 -0.42 10.34
CA GLU A 35 36.07 0.14 10.07
C GLU A 35 36.85 -0.76 9.11
N LEU A 36 37.38 -0.14 8.08
CA LEU A 36 38.14 -0.87 7.05
C LEU A 36 39.66 -0.85 7.31
N LYS A 37 40.36 -1.84 6.81
CA LYS A 37 41.82 -1.82 6.76
C LYS A 37 42.30 -0.77 5.76
N ARG A 38 43.60 -0.37 5.89
CA ARG A 38 44.16 0.76 5.12
C ARG A 38 44.08 0.56 3.60
N ASP A 39 44.25 -0.68 3.13
CA ASP A 39 44.30 -1.01 1.70
C ASP A 39 42.94 -1.56 1.18
N ALA A 40 41.88 -1.50 1.96
CA ALA A 40 40.58 -2.03 1.60
C ALA A 40 39.84 -1.10 0.63
N VAL A 41 39.17 -1.67 -0.36
CA VAL A 41 38.31 -0.95 -1.30
C VAL A 41 36.89 -0.93 -0.77
N PRO A 42 36.32 0.24 -0.36
CA PRO A 42 35.02 0.31 0.31
C PRO A 42 33.89 -0.34 -0.48
N LYS A 43 33.86 -0.16 -1.82
CA LYS A 43 32.82 -0.72 -2.69
C LYS A 43 32.79 -2.24 -2.65
N VAL A 44 33.98 -2.87 -2.68
CA VAL A 44 34.14 -4.33 -2.60
C VAL A 44 33.64 -4.86 -1.25
N VAL A 45 33.96 -4.14 -0.16
CA VAL A 45 33.49 -4.53 1.18
C VAL A 45 31.93 -4.42 1.27
N ILE A 46 31.35 -3.36 0.75
CA ILE A 46 29.88 -3.20 0.72
C ILE A 46 29.24 -4.35 -0.07
N ASN A 47 29.77 -4.68 -1.24
CA ASN A 47 29.27 -5.78 -2.06
C ASN A 47 29.36 -7.13 -1.32
N LYS A 48 30.50 -7.38 -0.66
CA LYS A 48 30.67 -8.58 0.20
C LYS A 48 29.67 -8.59 1.35
N LEU A 49 29.41 -7.45 2.00
CA LEU A 49 28.41 -7.34 3.05
C LEU A 49 27.00 -7.65 2.53
N TYR A 50 26.62 -7.15 1.36
CA TYR A 50 25.34 -7.49 0.74
C TYR A 50 25.22 -8.98 0.41
N LYS A 51 26.30 -9.60 -0.08
CA LYS A 51 26.30 -11.01 -0.49
C LYS A 51 26.29 -11.98 0.69
N PHE A 52 27.01 -11.69 1.76
CA PHE A 52 27.24 -12.64 2.85
C PHE A 52 26.46 -12.34 4.13
N THR A 53 25.71 -11.23 4.18
CA THR A 53 24.92 -10.84 5.35
C THR A 53 23.47 -10.57 5.01
N GLN A 54 22.65 -10.32 6.02
CA GLN A 54 21.24 -9.96 5.87
C GLN A 54 21.01 -8.49 5.46
N LEU A 55 22.05 -7.73 5.06
CA LEU A 55 21.90 -6.40 4.49
C LEU A 55 21.15 -6.42 3.15
N ALA A 56 21.28 -7.49 2.39
CA ALA A 56 20.40 -7.79 1.26
C ALA A 56 19.57 -9.04 1.59
N ALA A 57 18.25 -8.90 1.55
CA ALA A 57 17.34 -9.99 1.81
C ALA A 57 16.20 -9.96 0.81
N SER A 58 15.78 -11.12 0.30
CA SER A 58 14.59 -11.24 -0.52
C SER A 58 13.35 -11.25 0.37
N PHE A 59 12.36 -10.48 0.00
CA PHE A 59 11.05 -10.51 0.63
C PHE A 59 10.00 -10.97 -0.39
N SER A 60 9.50 -12.19 -0.19
CA SER A 60 8.42 -12.71 -1.03
C SER A 60 7.07 -12.19 -0.53
N VAL A 61 6.42 -11.40 -1.36
CA VAL A 61 5.09 -10.87 -1.05
C VAL A 61 4.06 -11.98 -1.16
N ASN A 62 3.34 -12.27 -0.06
CA ASN A 62 2.20 -13.17 -0.04
C ASN A 62 0.95 -12.38 0.37
N MET A 63 0.19 -11.93 -0.62
CA MET A 63 -1.04 -11.15 -0.41
C MET A 63 -2.25 -12.09 -0.31
N LEU A 64 -2.37 -12.78 0.83
CA LEU A 64 -3.54 -13.56 1.16
C LEU A 64 -4.60 -12.64 1.80
N ALA A 65 -5.79 -12.58 1.24
CA ALA A 65 -6.92 -11.82 1.76
C ALA A 65 -8.21 -12.64 1.71
N ILE A 66 -9.22 -12.23 2.49
CA ILE A 66 -10.55 -12.82 2.43
C ILE A 66 -11.38 -12.00 1.42
N ASP A 67 -11.75 -12.63 0.32
CA ASP A 67 -12.60 -12.05 -0.71
C ASP A 67 -13.94 -12.81 -0.75
N HIS A 68 -15.07 -12.10 -0.57
CA HIS A 68 -16.41 -12.69 -0.50
C HIS A 68 -16.51 -13.89 0.47
N GLY A 69 -15.85 -13.79 1.63
CA GLY A 69 -15.85 -14.82 2.67
C GLY A 69 -14.93 -16.02 2.39
N ARG A 70 -14.09 -15.97 1.35
CA ARG A 70 -13.15 -17.03 0.99
C ARG A 70 -11.71 -16.52 1.00
N PRO A 71 -10.75 -17.27 1.54
CA PRO A 71 -9.34 -16.90 1.45
C PRO A 71 -8.86 -17.06 0.01
N LYS A 72 -8.19 -16.01 -0.52
CA LYS A 72 -7.63 -15.99 -1.86
C LYS A 72 -6.27 -15.28 -1.84
N THR A 73 -5.27 -15.91 -2.45
CA THR A 73 -3.99 -15.25 -2.73
C THR A 73 -4.15 -14.43 -4.01
N MET A 74 -3.84 -13.14 -3.92
CA MET A 74 -4.07 -12.17 -4.98
C MET A 74 -2.76 -11.48 -5.36
N ASN A 75 -2.66 -11.04 -6.60
CA ASN A 75 -1.65 -10.06 -6.98
C ASN A 75 -2.08 -8.63 -6.54
N LEU A 76 -1.19 -7.66 -6.67
CA LEU A 76 -1.45 -6.28 -6.23
C LEU A 76 -2.68 -5.67 -6.91
N LYS A 77 -2.85 -5.89 -8.21
CA LYS A 77 -3.98 -5.38 -8.97
C LYS A 77 -5.31 -5.99 -8.52
N GLU A 78 -5.31 -7.31 -8.31
CA GLU A 78 -6.51 -8.01 -7.82
C GLU A 78 -6.90 -7.55 -6.43
N LEU A 79 -5.92 -7.34 -5.53
CA LEU A 79 -6.17 -6.85 -4.18
C LEU A 79 -6.78 -5.44 -4.18
N ILE A 80 -6.25 -4.54 -5.03
CA ILE A 80 -6.78 -3.18 -5.18
C ILE A 80 -8.21 -3.24 -5.74
N ASN A 81 -8.46 -4.06 -6.76
CA ASN A 81 -9.79 -4.20 -7.35
C ASN A 81 -10.81 -4.77 -6.34
N ALA A 82 -10.44 -5.80 -5.58
CA ALA A 82 -11.29 -6.35 -4.53
C ALA A 82 -11.63 -5.32 -3.45
N TYR A 83 -10.66 -4.46 -3.08
CA TYR A 83 -10.90 -3.36 -2.17
C TYR A 83 -11.89 -2.32 -2.74
N ILE A 84 -11.72 -1.93 -4.00
CA ILE A 84 -12.62 -0.97 -4.66
C ILE A 84 -14.05 -1.52 -4.72
N GLU A 85 -14.23 -2.79 -5.11
CA GLU A 85 -15.54 -3.44 -5.14
C GLU A 85 -16.19 -3.49 -3.76
N HIS A 86 -15.44 -3.85 -2.74
CA HIS A 86 -15.92 -3.82 -1.35
C HIS A 86 -16.34 -2.40 -0.93
N ARG A 87 -15.54 -1.38 -1.23
CA ARG A 87 -15.88 0.02 -0.93
C ARG A 87 -17.14 0.47 -1.66
N ARG A 88 -17.29 0.08 -2.92
CA ARG A 88 -18.49 0.34 -3.72
C ARG A 88 -19.75 -0.24 -3.04
N GLU A 89 -19.68 -1.52 -2.64
CA GLU A 89 -20.79 -2.16 -1.93
C GLU A 89 -21.14 -1.44 -0.62
N VAL A 90 -20.13 -1.06 0.17
CA VAL A 90 -20.31 -0.33 1.42
C VAL A 90 -20.96 1.04 1.20
N VAL A 91 -20.51 1.81 0.20
CA VAL A 91 -21.08 3.11 -0.14
C VAL A 91 -22.54 2.96 -0.57
N LEU A 92 -22.85 2.01 -1.47
CA LEU A 92 -24.22 1.75 -1.92
C LEU A 92 -25.13 1.32 -0.76
N ARG A 93 -24.65 0.46 0.14
CA ARG A 93 -25.42 -0.01 1.31
C ARG A 93 -25.68 1.14 2.29
N ARG A 94 -24.68 1.97 2.57
CA ARG A 94 -24.80 3.17 3.39
C ARG A 94 -25.81 4.15 2.78
N THR A 95 -25.69 4.42 1.49
CA THR A 95 -26.58 5.35 0.78
C THR A 95 -28.03 4.86 0.79
N ARG A 96 -28.29 3.57 0.60
CA ARG A 96 -29.62 2.99 0.73
C ARG A 96 -30.19 3.16 2.12
N PHE A 97 -29.43 2.84 3.14
CA PHE A 97 -29.84 3.02 4.54
C PHE A 97 -30.17 4.48 4.87
N GLU A 98 -29.33 5.42 4.40
CA GLU A 98 -29.59 6.84 4.58
C GLU A 98 -30.84 7.32 3.82
N LEU A 99 -31.07 6.79 2.62
CA LEU A 99 -32.26 7.06 1.81
C LEU A 99 -33.52 6.58 2.55
N ASP A 100 -33.54 5.32 2.97
CA ASP A 100 -34.68 4.74 3.70
C ASP A 100 -35.01 5.55 4.96
N LYS A 101 -33.98 5.97 5.71
CA LYS A 101 -34.15 6.81 6.90
C LYS A 101 -34.66 8.20 6.57
N ALA A 102 -34.16 8.83 5.53
CA ALA A 102 -34.60 10.14 5.08
C ALA A 102 -36.03 10.09 4.56
N GLU A 103 -36.37 9.02 3.83
CA GLU A 103 -37.73 8.78 3.33
C GLU A 103 -38.76 8.59 4.44
N ALA A 104 -38.45 7.77 5.44
CA ALA A 104 -39.31 7.56 6.58
C ALA A 104 -39.56 8.87 7.37
N ARG A 105 -38.50 9.68 7.54
CA ARG A 105 -38.61 10.99 8.20
C ARG A 105 -39.43 11.98 7.37
N ALA A 106 -39.19 12.04 6.05
CA ALA A 106 -39.95 12.90 5.14
C ALA A 106 -41.44 12.50 5.09
N GLU A 107 -41.76 11.19 5.11
CA GLU A 107 -43.16 10.71 5.19
C GLU A 107 -43.83 11.19 6.47
N THR A 108 -43.14 11.17 7.61
CA THR A 108 -43.66 11.71 8.88
C THR A 108 -43.94 13.20 8.79
N LEU A 109 -42.97 13.99 8.27
CA LEU A 109 -43.11 15.43 8.12
C LEU A 109 -44.20 15.82 7.12
N GLU A 110 -44.37 15.06 6.04
CA GLU A 110 -45.44 15.19 5.08
C GLU A 110 -46.79 15.03 5.76
N GLY A 111 -46.93 14.03 6.64
CA GLY A 111 -48.16 13.88 7.48
C GLY A 111 -48.39 15.07 8.39
N TYR A 112 -47.36 15.62 9.03
CA TYR A 112 -47.50 16.83 9.87
C TYR A 112 -47.92 18.03 9.05
N LEU A 113 -47.37 18.26 7.87
CA LEU A 113 -47.76 19.35 6.99
C LEU A 113 -49.17 19.18 6.48
N CYS A 114 -49.64 17.95 6.20
CA CYS A 114 -51.00 17.64 5.88
C CYS A 114 -51.97 18.02 7.02
N ALA A 115 -51.61 17.64 8.25
CA ALA A 115 -52.39 17.96 9.43
C ALA A 115 -52.49 19.47 9.70
N LEU A 116 -51.34 20.16 9.57
CA LEU A 116 -51.26 21.61 9.74
C LEU A 116 -52.06 22.38 8.67
N ALA A 117 -52.09 21.89 7.45
CA ALA A 117 -52.83 22.47 6.35
C ALA A 117 -54.38 22.39 6.55
N ASN A 118 -54.84 21.43 7.34
CA ASN A 118 -56.27 21.17 7.62
C ASN A 118 -56.54 21.05 9.12
N LEU A 119 -55.94 21.90 9.92
CA LEU A 119 -55.82 21.77 11.38
C LEU A 119 -57.23 21.70 12.05
N ASP A 120 -58.16 22.54 11.65
CA ASP A 120 -59.53 22.60 12.24
C ASP A 120 -60.28 21.28 12.03
N GLU A 121 -60.18 20.69 10.85
CA GLU A 121 -60.85 19.43 10.54
C GLU A 121 -60.18 18.27 11.30
N PHE A 122 -58.87 18.30 11.43
CA PHE A 122 -58.10 17.35 12.26
C PHE A 122 -58.54 17.36 13.71
N ILE A 123 -58.60 18.54 14.31
CA ILE A 123 -59.05 18.72 15.69
C ILE A 123 -60.49 18.25 15.84
N ARG A 124 -61.35 18.52 14.87
CA ARG A 124 -62.75 18.08 14.87
C ARG A 124 -62.85 16.55 14.88
N ILE A 125 -62.10 15.85 14.02
CA ILE A 125 -62.08 14.39 13.94
C ILE A 125 -61.63 13.78 15.26
N ILE A 126 -60.51 14.29 15.83
CA ILE A 126 -59.94 13.77 17.07
C ILE A 126 -60.91 13.99 18.25
N ARG A 127 -61.50 15.19 18.38
CA ARG A 127 -62.44 15.50 19.47
C ARG A 127 -63.73 14.67 19.41
N ASN A 128 -64.20 14.33 18.21
CA ASN A 128 -65.42 13.53 18.00
C ASN A 128 -65.15 12.01 18.02
N SER A 129 -63.96 11.58 18.41
CA SER A 129 -63.59 10.17 18.54
C SER A 129 -63.55 9.78 20.03
N LYS A 130 -64.08 8.60 20.37
CA LYS A 130 -64.15 8.09 21.73
C LYS A 130 -62.81 7.61 22.29
N ASN A 131 -61.93 7.16 21.41
CA ASN A 131 -60.60 6.66 21.77
C ASN A 131 -59.63 6.86 20.61
N ARG A 132 -58.31 6.56 20.85
CA ARG A 132 -57.23 6.69 19.87
C ARG A 132 -57.46 5.84 18.63
N GLU A 133 -57.95 4.61 18.77
CA GLU A 133 -58.16 3.70 17.65
C GLU A 133 -59.28 4.18 16.72
N GLU A 134 -60.37 4.74 17.28
CA GLU A 134 -61.43 5.35 16.48
C GLU A 134 -60.96 6.59 15.72
N ALA A 135 -60.13 7.43 16.37
CA ALA A 135 -59.49 8.57 15.71
C ALA A 135 -58.56 8.11 14.58
N ARG A 136 -57.76 7.05 14.81
CA ARG A 136 -56.90 6.46 13.80
C ARG A 136 -57.66 5.99 12.57
N VAL A 137 -58.73 5.22 12.75
CA VAL A 137 -59.57 4.73 11.63
C VAL A 137 -60.17 5.88 10.84
N LYS A 138 -60.69 6.89 11.52
CA LYS A 138 -61.28 8.07 10.86
C LYS A 138 -60.26 8.88 10.09
N LEU A 139 -59.04 9.04 10.62
CA LEU A 139 -57.98 9.77 9.95
C LEU A 139 -57.42 9.03 8.74
N LEU A 140 -57.33 7.69 8.79
CA LEU A 140 -56.92 6.86 7.65
C LEU A 140 -57.96 6.93 6.50
N ALA A 141 -59.24 7.07 6.84
CA ALA A 141 -60.32 7.17 5.86
C ALA A 141 -60.56 8.62 5.38
N PHE A 142 -59.90 9.61 5.98
CA PHE A 142 -60.11 11.00 5.61
C PHE A 142 -59.33 11.36 4.33
N GLU A 143 -60.08 11.92 3.38
CA GLU A 143 -59.59 12.33 2.07
C GLU A 143 -59.12 13.79 2.10
N PHE A 144 -57.79 14.01 2.05
CA PHE A 144 -57.23 15.36 2.04
C PHE A 144 -57.18 15.92 0.62
N PRO A 145 -57.78 17.11 0.36
CA PRO A 145 -57.72 17.69 -0.97
C PRO A 145 -56.30 18.02 -1.42
N GLU A 146 -55.86 17.47 -2.52
CA GLU A 146 -54.50 17.70 -3.08
C GLU A 146 -54.20 19.19 -3.30
N LYS A 147 -55.19 19.97 -3.69
CA LYS A 147 -55.06 21.42 -3.89
C LYS A 147 -54.57 22.16 -2.64
N VAL A 148 -54.98 21.73 -1.45
CA VAL A 148 -54.57 22.33 -0.18
C VAL A 148 -53.10 21.98 0.09
N LEU A 149 -52.69 20.75 -0.14
CA LEU A 149 -51.32 20.30 0.01
C LEU A 149 -50.34 21.06 -0.92
N LYS A 150 -50.72 21.23 -2.17
CA LYS A 150 -49.94 22.03 -3.15
C LYS A 150 -49.78 23.49 -2.72
N LYS A 151 -50.86 24.10 -2.15
CA LYS A 151 -50.80 25.47 -1.61
C LYS A 151 -49.80 25.62 -0.46
N TRP A 152 -49.62 24.58 0.33
CA TRP A 152 -48.62 24.50 1.42
C TRP A 152 -47.24 24.08 0.95
N GLY A 153 -47.07 23.83 -0.35
CA GLY A 153 -45.79 23.43 -0.93
C GLY A 153 -45.36 21.99 -0.58
N VAL A 154 -46.35 21.15 -0.21
CA VAL A 154 -46.10 19.73 0.05
C VAL A 154 -46.01 18.99 -1.28
N LYS A 155 -44.85 18.44 -1.58
CA LYS A 155 -44.62 17.57 -2.75
C LYS A 155 -44.90 16.13 -2.32
N VAL A 156 -46.07 15.61 -2.68
CA VAL A 156 -46.44 14.22 -2.38
C VAL A 156 -45.47 13.28 -3.09
N ARG A 157 -44.74 12.49 -2.32
CA ARG A 157 -43.67 11.59 -2.83
C ARG A 157 -44.22 10.26 -3.34
N LYS A 158 -45.35 9.81 -2.81
CA LYS A 158 -46.05 8.57 -3.21
C LYS A 158 -47.31 8.90 -3.98
N PRO A 159 -47.21 9.09 -5.32
CA PRO A 159 -48.40 9.46 -6.14
C PRO A 159 -49.54 8.44 -6.07
N GLU A 160 -49.25 7.18 -5.77
CA GLU A 160 -50.22 6.10 -5.59
C GLU A 160 -51.18 6.34 -4.44
N ARG A 161 -50.85 7.26 -3.51
CA ARG A 161 -51.73 7.68 -2.40
C ARG A 161 -52.68 8.80 -2.79
N ILE A 162 -52.57 9.31 -4.01
CA ILE A 162 -53.50 10.29 -4.55
C ILE A 162 -54.54 9.55 -5.38
N THR A 163 -55.78 9.49 -4.88
CA THR A 163 -56.90 8.88 -5.59
C THR A 163 -57.96 9.94 -5.84
N GLY A 164 -58.32 10.18 -7.09
CA GLY A 164 -59.39 11.16 -7.44
C GLY A 164 -59.11 12.61 -7.04
N GLY A 165 -57.84 13.02 -6.85
CA GLY A 165 -57.46 14.37 -6.39
C GLY A 165 -57.42 14.52 -4.88
N TYR A 166 -57.50 13.41 -4.15
CA TYR A 166 -57.43 13.35 -2.69
C TYR A 166 -56.27 12.51 -2.25
N TYR A 167 -55.57 12.96 -1.21
CA TYR A 167 -54.45 12.28 -0.58
C TYR A 167 -54.90 11.50 0.65
N LEU A 168 -54.49 10.23 0.76
CA LEU A 168 -54.76 9.38 1.91
C LEU A 168 -53.50 9.22 2.76
N LEU A 169 -53.62 9.45 4.07
CA LEU A 169 -52.49 9.29 5.02
C LEU A 169 -52.10 7.83 5.19
N SER A 170 -50.82 7.59 5.46
CA SER A 170 -50.34 6.28 5.87
C SER A 170 -50.57 6.03 7.36
N GLU A 171 -50.50 4.75 7.75
CA GLU A 171 -50.56 4.39 9.17
C GLU A 171 -49.45 5.06 9.98
N ALA A 172 -48.22 5.10 9.44
CA ALA A 172 -47.10 5.76 10.06
C ALA A 172 -47.32 7.27 10.26
N GLN A 173 -47.88 7.93 9.26
CA GLN A 173 -48.28 9.34 9.33
C GLN A 173 -49.35 9.57 10.38
N VAL A 174 -50.43 8.78 10.36
CA VAL A 174 -51.53 8.92 11.33
C VAL A 174 -51.06 8.71 12.77
N ASN A 175 -50.24 7.67 13.00
CA ASN A 175 -49.68 7.43 14.33
C ASN A 175 -48.82 8.61 14.81
N SER A 176 -47.95 9.12 13.94
CA SER A 176 -47.11 10.28 14.23
C SER A 176 -47.94 11.54 14.52
N ILE A 177 -49.04 11.76 13.78
CA ILE A 177 -49.94 12.88 13.99
C ILE A 177 -50.67 12.78 15.34
N LEU A 178 -51.11 11.57 15.71
CA LEU A 178 -51.79 11.36 17.01
C LEU A 178 -50.81 11.51 18.21
N ASP A 179 -49.51 11.44 17.97
CA ASP A 179 -48.49 11.68 18.97
C ASP A 179 -47.97 13.14 18.97
N LEU A 180 -48.48 14.01 18.09
CA LEU A 180 -48.15 15.42 18.00
C LEU A 180 -48.46 16.17 19.28
N ARG A 181 -47.50 16.95 19.77
CA ARG A 181 -47.67 17.78 20.97
C ARG A 181 -48.23 19.16 20.57
N LEU A 182 -49.10 19.74 21.42
CA LEU A 182 -49.78 21.01 21.14
C LEU A 182 -48.82 22.17 20.80
N TYR A 183 -47.62 22.22 21.42
CA TYR A 183 -46.66 23.28 21.11
C TYR A 183 -46.11 23.22 19.66
N GLN A 184 -46.12 22.04 19.04
CA GLN A 184 -45.67 21.85 17.67
C GLN A 184 -46.64 22.46 16.63
N LEU A 185 -47.82 22.85 17.06
CA LEU A 185 -48.81 23.52 16.24
C LEU A 185 -48.60 25.04 16.14
N THR A 186 -47.60 25.58 16.86
CA THR A 186 -47.28 27.01 16.78
C THR A 186 -46.63 27.38 15.44
N GLY A 187 -46.90 28.61 14.97
CA GLY A 187 -46.40 29.06 13.66
C GLY A 187 -44.86 28.98 13.48
N LEU A 188 -44.11 29.16 14.59
CA LEU A 188 -42.65 29.03 14.57
C LEU A 188 -42.21 27.60 14.30
N GLU A 189 -42.83 26.61 14.92
CA GLU A 189 -42.54 25.20 14.73
C GLU A 189 -43.00 24.70 13.35
N GLN A 190 -44.13 25.23 12.84
CA GLN A 190 -44.59 24.95 11.47
C GLN A 190 -43.50 25.33 10.42
N GLY A 191 -42.86 26.50 10.61
CA GLY A 191 -41.78 26.94 9.75
C GLY A 191 -40.56 25.98 9.80
N LYS A 192 -40.22 25.47 10.99
CA LYS A 192 -39.12 24.50 11.15
C LYS A 192 -39.42 23.15 10.49
N ILE A 193 -40.66 22.64 10.68
CA ILE A 193 -41.11 21.40 10.06
C ILE A 193 -41.02 21.49 8.53
N LYS A 194 -41.45 22.63 7.97
CA LYS A 194 -41.34 22.83 6.52
C LYS A 194 -39.90 22.92 6.03
N ALA A 195 -39.07 23.68 6.73
CA ALA A 195 -37.64 23.79 6.37
C ALA A 195 -36.94 22.40 6.42
N GLU A 196 -37.16 21.62 7.48
CA GLU A 196 -36.62 20.25 7.58
C GLU A 196 -37.12 19.35 6.44
N TYR A 197 -38.40 19.49 6.06
CA TYR A 197 -38.99 18.73 4.96
C TYR A 197 -38.31 19.08 3.62
N ASP A 198 -38.14 20.36 3.34
CA ASP A 198 -37.53 20.83 2.10
C ASP A 198 -36.03 20.39 2.02
N GLU A 199 -35.28 20.46 3.12
CA GLU A 199 -33.90 19.95 3.21
C GLU A 199 -33.83 18.44 2.96
N LEU A 200 -34.78 17.68 3.53
CA LEU A 200 -34.86 16.24 3.31
C LEU A 200 -35.15 15.87 1.85
N LEU A 201 -36.01 16.66 1.17
CA LEU A 201 -36.27 16.42 -0.25
C LEU A 201 -35.02 16.55 -1.10
N VAL A 202 -34.21 17.60 -0.86
CA VAL A 202 -32.94 17.80 -1.56
C VAL A 202 -31.96 16.64 -1.26
N LYS A 203 -31.88 16.23 0.02
CA LYS A 203 -31.03 15.09 0.42
C LYS A 203 -31.46 13.79 -0.24
N ILE A 204 -32.78 13.53 -0.33
CA ILE A 204 -33.33 12.33 -0.97
C ILE A 204 -32.99 12.31 -2.47
N GLU A 205 -33.17 13.44 -3.15
CA GLU A 205 -32.82 13.59 -4.57
C GLU A 205 -31.32 13.30 -4.80
N ASP A 206 -30.43 13.82 -3.94
CA ASP A 206 -28.99 13.56 -4.00
C ASP A 206 -28.66 12.08 -3.76
N LEU A 207 -29.24 11.46 -2.73
CA LEU A 207 -29.03 10.03 -2.42
C LEU A 207 -29.53 9.12 -3.56
N MET A 208 -30.65 9.46 -4.19
CA MET A 208 -31.16 8.74 -5.35
C MET A 208 -30.23 8.90 -6.56
N ASP A 209 -29.69 10.09 -6.79
CA ASP A 209 -28.71 10.34 -7.85
C ASP A 209 -27.43 9.54 -7.65
N ILE A 210 -26.93 9.44 -6.41
CA ILE A 210 -25.77 8.60 -6.06
C ILE A 210 -26.04 7.12 -6.39
N LEU A 211 -27.25 6.62 -6.04
CA LEU A 211 -27.61 5.22 -6.33
C LEU A 211 -27.79 4.93 -7.82
N ALA A 212 -28.19 5.94 -8.60
CA ALA A 212 -28.42 5.82 -10.04
C ALA A 212 -27.14 5.92 -10.89
N LYS A 213 -26.09 6.59 -10.39
CA LYS A 213 -24.88 6.92 -11.15
C LYS A 213 -23.62 6.32 -10.51
N GLU A 214 -23.00 5.38 -11.20
CA GLU A 214 -21.75 4.77 -10.73
C GLU A 214 -20.61 5.79 -10.56
N GLU A 215 -20.53 6.78 -11.42
CA GLU A 215 -19.53 7.84 -11.36
C GLU A 215 -19.57 8.60 -10.03
N ARG A 216 -20.77 8.82 -9.48
CA ARG A 216 -20.98 9.47 -8.17
C ARG A 216 -20.42 8.61 -7.04
N VAL A 217 -20.65 7.30 -7.09
CA VAL A 217 -20.11 6.34 -6.10
C VAL A 217 -18.59 6.35 -6.13
N LEU A 218 -18.00 6.31 -7.31
CA LEU A 218 -16.53 6.36 -7.47
C LEU A 218 -15.95 7.71 -7.00
N ALA A 219 -16.63 8.80 -7.26
CA ALA A 219 -16.25 10.13 -6.78
C ALA A 219 -16.20 10.19 -5.25
N ILE A 220 -17.22 9.65 -4.56
CA ILE A 220 -17.27 9.57 -3.10
C ILE A 220 -16.10 8.73 -2.56
N ILE A 221 -15.85 7.56 -3.16
CA ILE A 221 -14.72 6.70 -2.77
C ILE A 221 -13.40 7.45 -2.92
N LYS A 222 -13.20 8.16 -4.03
CA LYS A 222 -11.98 8.94 -4.29
C LYS A 222 -11.81 10.09 -3.27
N GLU A 223 -12.88 10.80 -2.95
CA GLU A 223 -12.87 11.88 -1.95
C GLU A 223 -12.49 11.36 -0.56
N GLU A 224 -13.15 10.29 -0.11
CA GLU A 224 -12.87 9.67 1.20
C GLU A 224 -11.42 9.17 1.28
N LEU A 225 -10.90 8.53 0.22
CA LEU A 225 -9.52 8.06 0.17
C LEU A 225 -8.51 9.22 0.14
N THR A 226 -8.85 10.31 -0.56
CA THR A 226 -8.01 11.51 -0.59
C THR A 226 -7.91 12.15 0.80
N ALA A 227 -9.03 12.28 1.50
CA ALA A 227 -9.05 12.79 2.87
C ALA A 227 -8.22 11.93 3.84
N ILE A 228 -8.29 10.59 3.70
CA ILE A 228 -7.44 9.67 4.48
C ILE A 228 -5.97 9.84 4.13
N LYS A 229 -5.65 9.95 2.84
CA LYS A 229 -4.29 10.19 2.37
C LYS A 229 -3.71 11.48 2.96
N ASP A 230 -4.44 12.58 2.87
CA ASP A 230 -3.98 13.89 3.35
C ASP A 230 -3.73 13.89 4.87
N LYS A 231 -4.50 13.10 5.61
CA LYS A 231 -4.36 13.01 7.06
C LYS A 231 -3.25 12.06 7.53
N TYR A 232 -3.02 10.96 6.81
CA TYR A 232 -2.18 9.86 7.29
C TYR A 232 -1.01 9.51 6.37
N ALA A 233 -0.84 10.18 5.22
CA ALA A 233 0.26 9.88 4.31
C ALA A 233 1.61 10.17 4.97
N THR A 234 2.52 9.24 4.85
CA THR A 234 3.91 9.39 5.24
C THR A 234 4.80 9.35 4.00
N PRO A 235 5.94 10.07 4.00
CA PRO A 235 6.88 10.00 2.88
C PRO A 235 7.41 8.57 2.73
N ARG A 236 7.64 8.16 1.49
CA ARG A 236 8.25 6.87 1.20
C ARG A 236 9.69 6.84 1.72
N ARG A 237 10.05 5.78 2.47
CA ARG A 237 11.40 5.60 3.02
C ARG A 237 12.31 4.74 2.12
N THR A 238 11.73 4.03 1.15
CA THR A 238 12.47 3.13 0.26
C THR A 238 12.60 3.73 -1.13
N ASP A 239 13.76 3.57 -1.75
CA ASP A 239 13.98 3.95 -3.14
C ASP A 239 13.63 2.77 -4.07
N LEU A 240 13.18 3.10 -5.28
CA LEU A 240 13.01 2.14 -6.36
C LEU A 240 14.22 2.27 -7.26
N VAL A 241 15.07 1.24 -7.25
CA VAL A 241 16.25 1.16 -8.12
C VAL A 241 16.03 0.07 -9.16
N PRO A 242 16.63 0.19 -10.36
CA PRO A 242 16.65 -0.89 -11.33
C PRO A 242 17.35 -2.12 -10.73
N ASP A 243 16.90 -3.31 -11.12
CA ASP A 243 17.60 -4.55 -10.79
C ASP A 243 18.89 -4.63 -11.65
N GLU A 244 20.03 -4.53 -11.00
CA GLU A 244 21.33 -4.65 -11.66
C GLU A 244 21.75 -6.13 -11.87
N GLY A 245 20.86 -7.07 -11.51
CA GLY A 245 21.12 -8.51 -11.58
C GLY A 245 21.95 -9.05 -10.41
N ASP A 246 22.31 -10.32 -10.50
CA ASP A 246 23.17 -10.96 -9.50
C ASP A 246 24.58 -10.34 -9.55
N MET A 247 25.15 -10.08 -8.37
CA MET A 247 26.54 -9.60 -8.26
C MET A 247 27.49 -10.59 -8.91
N ALA A 248 28.23 -10.12 -9.89
CA ALA A 248 29.32 -10.91 -10.52
C ALA A 248 30.44 -11.16 -9.54
N ILE A 249 31.29 -12.17 -9.83
CA ILE A 249 32.46 -12.49 -8.99
C ILE A 249 33.43 -11.30 -8.99
N GLU A 250 33.53 -10.60 -10.10
CA GLU A 250 34.34 -9.40 -10.29
C GLU A 250 33.98 -8.27 -9.32
N ASP A 251 32.71 -8.12 -8.97
CA ASP A 251 32.26 -7.10 -8.02
C ASP A 251 32.69 -7.32 -6.58
N LEU A 252 33.20 -8.53 -6.29
CA LEU A 252 33.68 -8.94 -4.98
C LEU A 252 35.20 -8.89 -4.86
N ILE A 253 35.90 -8.59 -5.96
CA ILE A 253 37.37 -8.58 -6.06
C ILE A 253 37.80 -7.17 -6.43
N ALA A 254 38.82 -6.66 -5.74
CA ALA A 254 39.41 -5.38 -6.09
C ALA A 254 40.06 -5.46 -7.48
N ASN A 255 39.83 -4.47 -8.34
CA ASN A 255 40.46 -4.37 -9.63
C ASN A 255 41.91 -3.81 -9.45
N GLU A 256 42.89 -4.68 -9.45
CA GLU A 256 44.30 -4.35 -9.23
C GLU A 256 45.17 -4.91 -10.34
N GLY A 257 46.28 -4.23 -10.60
CA GLY A 257 47.30 -4.73 -11.53
C GLY A 257 48.05 -5.92 -10.93
N VAL A 258 48.16 -6.99 -11.69
CA VAL A 258 48.86 -8.20 -11.31
C VAL A 258 49.88 -8.59 -12.36
N ILE A 259 50.92 -9.30 -11.93
CA ILE A 259 51.92 -9.93 -12.80
C ILE A 259 51.64 -11.42 -12.78
N ILE A 260 51.50 -11.98 -13.97
CA ILE A 260 51.36 -13.42 -14.19
C ILE A 260 52.69 -13.97 -14.66
N THR A 261 53.15 -15.00 -13.98
CA THR A 261 54.35 -15.77 -14.36
C THR A 261 53.92 -17.17 -14.72
N LEU A 262 54.38 -17.66 -15.88
CA LEU A 262 54.16 -19.02 -16.35
C LEU A 262 55.50 -19.68 -16.55
N THR A 263 55.69 -20.87 -15.97
CA THR A 263 56.92 -21.66 -16.13
C THR A 263 56.80 -22.61 -17.31
N HIS A 264 57.93 -23.10 -17.78
CA HIS A 264 58.00 -24.08 -18.87
C HIS A 264 57.24 -25.35 -18.60
N ASN A 265 57.22 -25.81 -17.37
CA ASN A 265 56.43 -26.98 -16.94
C ASN A 265 54.93 -26.67 -16.66
N GLY A 266 54.43 -25.47 -17.00
CA GLY A 266 53.01 -25.10 -16.92
C GLY A 266 52.54 -24.65 -15.54
N LEU A 267 53.42 -24.29 -14.61
CA LEU A 267 53.03 -23.70 -13.34
C LEU A 267 52.71 -22.21 -13.51
N VAL A 268 51.55 -21.77 -13.01
CA VAL A 268 51.07 -20.38 -13.10
C VAL A 268 51.09 -19.75 -11.71
N LYS A 269 51.61 -18.53 -11.60
CA LYS A 269 51.56 -17.74 -10.38
C LYS A 269 51.09 -16.33 -10.67
N ARG A 270 50.15 -15.83 -9.84
CA ARG A 270 49.71 -14.45 -9.82
C ARG A 270 50.37 -13.70 -8.67
N THR A 271 50.96 -12.55 -8.94
CA THR A 271 51.60 -11.68 -7.95
C THR A 271 51.14 -10.25 -8.15
N ASN A 272 50.77 -9.53 -7.08
CA ASN A 272 50.39 -8.13 -7.16
C ASN A 272 51.58 -7.27 -7.63
N VAL A 273 51.34 -6.30 -8.53
CA VAL A 273 52.38 -5.37 -9.04
C VAL A 273 53.10 -4.64 -7.91
N SER A 274 52.38 -4.31 -6.82
CA SER A 274 52.95 -3.64 -5.64
C SER A 274 54.11 -4.42 -4.96
N SER A 275 54.17 -5.74 -5.19
CA SER A 275 55.24 -6.58 -4.68
C SER A 275 56.56 -6.34 -5.41
N TYR A 276 56.52 -5.78 -6.61
CA TYR A 276 57.69 -5.45 -7.42
C TYR A 276 58.10 -4.00 -7.20
N ARG A 277 59.05 -3.75 -6.30
CA ARG A 277 59.58 -2.43 -6.04
C ARG A 277 60.69 -2.07 -7.01
N ALA A 278 60.72 -0.83 -7.50
CA ALA A 278 61.81 -0.33 -8.31
C ALA A 278 63.14 -0.46 -7.54
N GLN A 279 64.10 -1.10 -8.16
CA GLN A 279 65.50 -1.31 -7.57
C GLN A 279 66.50 -0.45 -8.30
N ARG A 280 67.47 0.08 -7.54
CA ARG A 280 68.64 0.79 -8.08
C ARG A 280 69.70 -0.19 -8.40
N ARG A 281 70.79 0.25 -9.11
CA ARG A 281 71.98 -0.55 -9.39
C ARG A 281 72.54 -1.21 -8.11
N GLY A 282 72.74 -2.54 -8.15
CA GLY A 282 73.13 -3.33 -7.00
C GLY A 282 72.00 -3.95 -6.15
N GLY A 283 70.74 -3.76 -6.53
CA GLY A 283 69.58 -4.44 -5.87
C GLY A 283 69.64 -5.97 -6.13
N LYS A 284 69.12 -6.75 -5.14
CA LYS A 284 69.14 -8.24 -5.20
C LYS A 284 68.08 -8.86 -6.14
N GLY A 285 67.26 -8.02 -6.84
CA GLY A 285 66.17 -8.50 -7.65
C GLY A 285 65.02 -8.99 -6.81
N VAL A 286 63.89 -9.39 -7.48
CA VAL A 286 62.70 -10.00 -6.85
C VAL A 286 62.59 -11.41 -7.44
N ILE A 287 62.45 -12.42 -6.58
CA ILE A 287 62.17 -13.78 -7.02
C ILE A 287 60.70 -13.85 -7.40
N GLY A 288 60.37 -13.91 -8.70
CA GLY A 288 59.01 -13.95 -9.20
C GLY A 288 58.29 -15.23 -8.81
N MET A 289 58.97 -16.36 -8.87
CA MET A 289 58.43 -17.67 -8.52
C MET A 289 59.54 -18.57 -8.04
N GLY A 290 59.35 -19.34 -6.97
CA GLY A 290 60.22 -20.44 -6.60
C GLY A 290 59.84 -21.66 -7.45
N THR A 291 60.78 -22.12 -8.27
CA THR A 291 60.70 -23.39 -8.99
C THR A 291 61.18 -24.51 -8.08
N LYS A 292 60.52 -25.67 -8.11
CA LYS A 292 61.11 -26.86 -7.45
C LYS A 292 62.30 -27.34 -8.27
N ASP A 293 63.44 -27.52 -7.60
CA ASP A 293 64.52 -28.22 -8.19
C ASP A 293 64.04 -29.60 -8.65
N SER A 294 64.39 -30.01 -9.87
CA SER A 294 63.99 -31.31 -10.37
C SER A 294 64.55 -32.40 -9.49
N VAL A 295 63.69 -33.19 -8.87
CA VAL A 295 64.11 -34.32 -8.01
C VAL A 295 64.64 -35.48 -8.85
N VAL A 296 64.47 -35.45 -10.17
CA VAL A 296 64.86 -36.47 -11.11
C VAL A 296 66.14 -36.03 -11.79
N LYS A 297 67.23 -36.77 -11.57
CA LYS A 297 68.52 -36.54 -12.26
C LYS A 297 68.29 -36.68 -13.77
N GLY A 298 68.34 -35.54 -14.49
CA GLY A 298 68.30 -35.51 -15.95
C GLY A 298 67.22 -34.68 -16.59
N GLU A 299 66.29 -34.15 -15.80
CA GLU A 299 65.33 -33.15 -16.30
C GLU A 299 65.88 -31.73 -16.12
N ALA A 300 65.65 -30.86 -17.10
CA ALA A 300 66.06 -29.47 -17.01
C ALA A 300 65.27 -28.77 -15.89
N ASP A 301 65.94 -27.89 -15.12
CA ASP A 301 65.31 -27.08 -14.08
C ASP A 301 64.22 -26.27 -14.69
N ASP A 302 63.02 -26.21 -14.01
CA ASP A 302 61.93 -25.42 -14.43
C ASP A 302 62.26 -23.91 -14.37
N PHE A 303 61.97 -23.18 -15.39
CA PHE A 303 62.26 -21.75 -15.51
C PHE A 303 61.05 -20.95 -15.96
N ILE A 304 60.99 -19.63 -15.66
CA ILE A 304 59.93 -18.75 -16.08
C ILE A 304 60.01 -18.50 -17.58
N GLU A 305 59.06 -18.99 -18.35
CA GLU A 305 59.04 -18.86 -19.80
C GLU A 305 58.27 -17.58 -20.21
N HIS A 306 57.14 -17.29 -19.54
CA HIS A 306 56.37 -16.12 -19.82
C HIS A 306 56.11 -15.28 -18.57
N LEU A 307 56.20 -13.95 -18.75
CA LEU A 307 55.87 -12.96 -17.74
C LEU A 307 55.11 -11.80 -18.42
N PHE A 308 53.88 -11.51 -17.95
CA PHE A 308 53.08 -10.42 -18.47
C PHE A 308 52.23 -9.79 -17.36
N THR A 309 51.75 -8.58 -17.61
CA THR A 309 50.86 -7.84 -16.72
C THR A 309 49.42 -8.04 -17.12
N ALA A 310 48.54 -8.16 -16.12
CA ALA A 310 47.10 -8.28 -16.29
C ALA A 310 46.40 -7.56 -15.15
N SER A 311 45.07 -7.43 -15.26
CA SER A 311 44.19 -6.99 -14.17
C SER A 311 43.60 -8.21 -13.46
N THR A 312 43.20 -8.05 -12.19
CA THR A 312 42.50 -9.11 -11.46
C THR A 312 41.11 -9.43 -12.05
N HIS A 313 40.58 -8.57 -12.92
CA HIS A 313 39.31 -8.78 -13.65
C HIS A 313 39.49 -9.35 -15.06
N ASP A 314 40.75 -9.55 -15.51
CA ASP A 314 41.02 -10.15 -16.81
C ASP A 314 40.87 -11.67 -16.75
N TYR A 315 40.33 -12.26 -17.81
CA TYR A 315 40.26 -13.70 -17.99
C TYR A 315 41.45 -14.19 -18.78
N LEU A 316 42.12 -15.22 -18.28
CA LEU A 316 43.23 -15.88 -18.94
C LEU A 316 42.78 -17.23 -19.48
N MET A 317 42.89 -17.40 -20.80
CA MET A 317 42.58 -18.67 -21.46
C MET A 317 43.85 -19.43 -21.75
N PHE A 318 43.98 -20.63 -21.20
CA PHE A 318 45.10 -21.53 -21.43
C PHE A 318 44.71 -22.62 -22.43
N PHE A 319 45.30 -22.57 -23.60
CA PHE A 319 45.10 -23.57 -24.64
C PHE A 319 46.19 -24.64 -24.51
N THR A 320 45.81 -25.87 -24.27
CA THR A 320 46.76 -26.97 -24.09
C THR A 320 47.02 -27.70 -25.41
N THR A 321 48.16 -28.37 -25.50
CA THR A 321 48.52 -29.21 -26.64
C THR A 321 47.52 -30.36 -26.88
N THR A 322 46.76 -30.73 -25.88
CA THR A 322 45.71 -31.75 -25.97
C THR A 322 44.36 -31.21 -26.45
N GLY A 323 44.26 -29.93 -26.88
CA GLY A 323 43.06 -29.29 -27.36
C GLY A 323 42.04 -28.91 -26.28
N ARG A 324 42.42 -28.87 -25.01
CA ARG A 324 41.60 -28.39 -23.89
C ARG A 324 41.87 -26.93 -23.64
N VAL A 325 40.80 -26.19 -23.26
CA VAL A 325 40.87 -24.78 -22.83
C VAL A 325 40.55 -24.70 -21.36
N TYR A 326 41.37 -24.00 -20.59
CA TYR A 326 41.13 -23.65 -19.19
C TYR A 326 41.06 -22.13 -19.10
N VAL A 327 40.14 -21.62 -18.25
CA VAL A 327 39.91 -20.18 -18.01
C VAL A 327 40.19 -19.86 -16.55
#